data_c9a9e8a11efb43cf45e492485908cbfd
#
_entry.id   c9a9e8a11efb43cf45e492485908cbfd
#
_cell.length_a   1.000
_cell.length_b   1.000
_cell.length_c   1.000
_cell.angle_alpha   90.00
_cell.angle_beta   90.00
_cell.angle_gamma   90.00
#
_symmetry.space_group_name_H-M   'P 1'
#
loop_
_entity.id
_entity.type
_entity.pdbx_description
1 polymer ?
#
loop_
_entity_poly.entity_id
_entity_poly.type
_entity_poly.pdbx_seq_one_letter_code
_entity_poly.pdbx_strand_id
1 'polypeptide(L)'
;MAAIQDKISNNHCYGCGTENPLGMQIKSHWDGDVSKCTYVPRPEQCAGPTQYLYGGTIASLIDCHSVGTAMSAFYKREGRDVGDGAEIWCVTARLCVDYLQPVPIDTPVELHATIEEMTEKKAVINSTMYSNGIAVAKGDVIAVRVPDSWREK
;
A
#
# COMPACT_ATOMS: atom_id res chain seq x y z
N MET A 1 10.29 -8.47 12.32
CA MET A 1 10.43 -8.85 10.90
C MET A 1 10.34 -7.60 10.04
N ALA A 2 11.22 -7.45 9.05
CA ALA A 2 11.22 -6.28 8.18
C ALA A 2 9.97 -6.22 7.31
N ALA A 3 9.40 -5.03 7.16
CA ALA A 3 8.28 -4.80 6.26
C ALA A 3 8.73 -4.92 4.79
N ILE A 4 7.76 -5.09 3.89
CA ILE A 4 8.03 -5.11 2.45
C ILE A 4 8.82 -3.85 2.05
N GLN A 5 8.38 -2.69 2.51
CA GLN A 5 8.97 -1.40 2.16
C GLN A 5 10.39 -1.21 2.70
N ASP A 6 10.74 -1.86 3.81
CA ASP A 6 12.09 -1.77 4.39
C ASP A 6 13.15 -2.44 3.51
N LYS A 7 12.72 -3.33 2.63
CA LYS A 7 13.58 -4.07 1.71
C LYS A 7 13.73 -3.41 0.33
N ILE A 8 13.01 -2.32 0.09
CA ILE A 8 13.04 -1.58 -1.17
C ILE A 8 14.02 -0.41 -1.02
N SER A 9 15.16 -0.51 -1.69
CA SER A 9 16.17 0.55 -1.66
C SER A 9 15.74 1.75 -2.50
N ASN A 10 16.25 2.92 -2.13
CA ASN A 10 16.04 4.17 -2.86
C ASN A 10 14.57 4.53 -3.10
N ASN A 11 13.72 4.24 -2.11
CA ASN A 11 12.29 4.52 -2.19
C ASN A 11 11.95 5.82 -1.47
N HIS A 12 11.63 6.86 -2.25
CA HIS A 12 11.27 8.19 -1.78
C HIS A 12 9.76 8.46 -1.85
N CYS A 13 8.94 7.43 -2.04
CA CYS A 13 7.49 7.59 -2.13
C CYS A 13 6.93 8.27 -0.88
N TYR A 14 6.06 9.26 -1.07
CA TYR A 14 5.40 9.94 0.06
C TYR A 14 4.60 8.97 0.93
N GLY A 15 3.95 7.99 0.33
CA GLY A 15 3.13 7.01 1.07
C GLY A 15 3.96 5.96 1.81
N CYS A 16 4.99 5.41 1.19
CA CYS A 16 5.66 4.22 1.73
C CYS A 16 7.19 4.25 1.69
N GLY A 17 7.80 5.33 1.19
CA GLY A 17 9.25 5.40 1.03
C GLY A 17 10.01 5.56 2.34
N THR A 18 10.93 4.62 2.60
CA THR A 18 11.80 4.69 3.79
C THR A 18 12.76 5.87 3.74
N GLU A 19 13.07 6.36 2.53
CA GLU A 19 13.97 7.50 2.30
C GLU A 19 13.24 8.85 2.35
N ASN A 20 11.94 8.86 2.59
CA ASN A 20 11.17 10.09 2.75
C ASN A 20 10.70 10.28 4.19
N PRO A 21 11.45 11.03 5.02
CA PRO A 21 11.11 11.20 6.43
C PRO A 21 9.83 12.00 6.66
N LEU A 22 9.36 12.76 5.67
CA LEU A 22 8.11 13.52 5.73
C LEU A 22 6.91 12.71 5.28
N GLY A 23 7.14 11.52 4.72
CA GLY A 23 6.09 10.66 4.20
C GLY A 23 5.34 9.90 5.28
N MET A 24 4.39 9.11 4.85
CA MET A 24 3.53 8.31 5.74
C MET A 24 4.23 7.07 6.30
N GLN A 25 5.28 6.60 5.64
CA GLN A 25 6.10 5.45 6.10
C GLN A 25 5.28 4.18 6.32
N ILE A 26 4.39 3.87 5.39
CA ILE A 26 3.53 2.68 5.44
C ILE A 26 4.38 1.41 5.48
N LYS A 27 4.00 0.45 6.33
CA LYS A 27 4.70 -0.81 6.52
C LYS A 27 3.74 -1.99 6.31
N SER A 28 4.03 -2.80 5.32
CA SER A 28 3.21 -3.96 4.95
C SER A 28 3.93 -5.26 5.24
N HIS A 29 3.17 -6.26 5.71
CA HIS A 29 3.71 -7.58 6.05
C HIS A 29 2.75 -8.66 5.54
N TRP A 30 3.30 -9.76 5.05
CA TRP A 30 2.50 -10.93 4.71
C TRP A 30 2.12 -11.73 5.97
N ASP A 31 0.87 -12.16 6.00
CA ASP A 31 0.33 -13.11 6.96
C ASP A 31 -0.42 -14.18 6.14
N GLY A 32 0.27 -15.24 5.79
CA GLY A 32 -0.23 -16.20 4.81
C GLY A 32 -0.39 -15.53 3.44
N ASP A 33 -1.58 -15.61 2.88
CA ASP A 33 -1.92 -15.02 1.57
C ASP A 33 -2.52 -13.61 1.67
N VAL A 34 -2.54 -13.03 2.87
CA VAL A 34 -3.05 -11.69 3.12
C VAL A 34 -1.89 -10.77 3.51
N SER A 35 -1.76 -9.66 2.82
CA SER A 35 -0.82 -8.60 3.20
C SER A 35 -1.51 -7.62 4.14
N LYS A 36 -0.90 -7.32 5.26
CA LYS A 36 -1.46 -6.49 6.33
C LYS A 36 -0.61 -5.26 6.60
N CYS A 37 -1.27 -4.17 6.93
CA CYS A 37 -0.65 -2.91 7.32
C CYS A 37 -1.47 -2.29 8.44
N THR A 38 -0.79 -1.83 9.49
CA THR A 38 -1.41 -1.00 10.54
C THR A 38 -0.82 0.40 10.45
N TYR A 39 -1.68 1.39 10.44
CA TYR A 39 -1.28 2.78 10.33
C TYR A 39 -1.94 3.62 11.42
N VAL A 40 -1.14 4.46 12.09
CA VAL A 40 -1.63 5.41 13.09
C VAL A 40 -1.76 6.77 12.43
N PRO A 41 -2.99 7.28 12.22
CA PRO A 41 -3.18 8.57 11.58
C PRO A 41 -2.54 9.71 12.37
N ARG A 42 -2.03 10.71 11.65
CA ARG A 42 -1.53 11.95 12.24
C ARG A 42 -2.66 12.99 12.27
N PRO A 43 -2.69 13.89 13.28
CA PRO A 43 -3.76 14.88 13.41
C PRO A 43 -3.97 15.78 12.18
N GLU A 44 -2.88 16.12 11.47
CA GLU A 44 -2.94 16.95 10.26
C GLU A 44 -3.54 16.23 9.04
N GLN A 45 -3.75 14.92 9.13
CA GLN A 45 -4.40 14.12 8.08
C GLN A 45 -5.92 14.08 8.23
N CYS A 46 -6.47 15.05 8.93
CA CYS A 46 -7.91 15.14 9.18
C CYS A 46 -8.69 15.65 7.96
N ALA A 47 -9.97 15.31 7.93
CA ALA A 47 -10.96 15.91 7.04
C ALA A 47 -11.36 17.31 7.53
N GLY A 48 -12.36 17.92 6.89
CA GLY A 48 -12.93 19.20 7.36
C GLY A 48 -13.36 19.11 8.83
N PRO A 49 -14.21 18.15 9.22
CA PRO A 49 -14.39 17.82 10.65
C PRO A 49 -13.14 17.09 11.15
N THR A 50 -12.42 17.71 12.08
CA THR A 50 -11.09 17.29 12.53
C THR A 50 -11.03 15.92 13.22
N GLN A 51 -12.18 15.39 13.64
CA GLN A 51 -12.26 14.06 14.25
C GLN A 51 -12.23 12.90 13.27
N TYR A 52 -12.28 13.18 11.96
CA TYR A 52 -12.29 12.16 10.91
C TYR A 52 -11.04 12.21 10.03
N LEU A 53 -10.64 11.04 9.57
CA LEU A 53 -9.52 10.88 8.65
C LEU A 53 -9.90 11.37 7.26
N TYR A 54 -8.99 12.11 6.62
CA TYR A 54 -9.17 12.63 5.25
C TYR A 54 -9.31 11.49 4.24
N GLY A 55 -10.28 11.60 3.34
CA GLY A 55 -10.51 10.58 2.30
C GLY A 55 -9.33 10.35 1.38
N GLY A 56 -8.56 11.40 1.08
CA GLY A 56 -7.33 11.28 0.32
C GLY A 56 -6.24 10.48 1.03
N THR A 57 -6.15 10.58 2.37
CA THR A 57 -5.25 9.74 3.17
C THR A 57 -5.67 8.28 3.09
N ILE A 58 -6.96 7.99 3.20
CA ILE A 58 -7.51 6.63 3.05
C ILE A 58 -7.12 6.06 1.70
N ALA A 59 -7.31 6.82 0.62
CA ALA A 59 -6.93 6.41 -0.73
C ALA A 59 -5.43 6.17 -0.84
N SER A 60 -4.59 7.02 -0.25
CA SER A 60 -3.14 6.87 -0.23
C SER A 60 -2.68 5.60 0.48
N LEU A 61 -3.32 5.27 1.61
CA LEU A 61 -3.04 4.04 2.35
C LEU A 61 -3.37 2.80 1.53
N ILE A 62 -4.54 2.77 0.91
CA ILE A 62 -4.97 1.68 0.04
C ILE A 62 -4.03 1.54 -1.16
N ASP A 63 -3.67 2.65 -1.77
CA ASP A 63 -2.77 2.69 -2.93
C ASP A 63 -1.40 2.09 -2.60
N CYS A 64 -0.69 2.67 -1.66
CA CYS A 64 0.68 2.24 -1.34
C CYS A 64 0.73 0.83 -0.74
N HIS A 65 -0.24 0.46 0.10
CA HIS A 65 -0.30 -0.90 0.63
C HIS A 65 -0.52 -1.92 -0.49
N SER A 66 -1.44 -1.64 -1.41
CA SER A 66 -1.75 -2.54 -2.53
C SER A 66 -0.59 -2.65 -3.52
N VAL A 67 0.04 -1.53 -3.88
CA VAL A 67 1.19 -1.55 -4.81
C VAL A 67 2.41 -2.24 -4.19
N GLY A 68 2.68 -2.00 -2.91
CA GLY A 68 3.73 -2.71 -2.18
C GLY A 68 3.48 -4.22 -2.14
N THR A 69 2.24 -4.62 -1.91
CA THR A 69 1.80 -6.02 -1.95
C THR A 69 2.05 -6.63 -3.34
N ALA A 70 1.69 -5.91 -4.40
CA ALA A 70 1.93 -6.35 -5.78
C ALA A 70 3.42 -6.51 -6.07
N MET A 71 4.24 -5.55 -5.70
CA MET A 71 5.70 -5.62 -5.89
C MET A 71 6.27 -6.86 -5.22
N SER A 72 5.91 -7.10 -3.97
CA SER A 72 6.34 -8.27 -3.21
C SER A 72 5.89 -9.57 -3.89
N ALA A 73 4.67 -9.61 -4.42
CA ALA A 73 4.15 -10.78 -5.11
C ALA A 73 4.92 -11.07 -6.41
N PHE A 74 5.34 -10.05 -7.16
CA PHE A 74 6.18 -10.23 -8.34
C PHE A 74 7.55 -10.83 -7.99
N TYR A 75 8.19 -10.36 -6.93
CA TYR A 75 9.43 -10.95 -6.44
C TYR A 75 9.24 -12.42 -6.05
N LYS A 76 8.20 -12.69 -5.27
CA LYS A 76 7.87 -14.06 -4.82
C LYS A 76 7.64 -15.01 -5.99
N ARG A 77 6.97 -14.54 -7.04
CA ARG A 77 6.71 -15.32 -8.26
C ARG A 77 7.99 -15.69 -8.98
N GLU A 78 9.02 -14.87 -8.89
CA GLU A 78 10.35 -15.14 -9.46
C GLU A 78 11.25 -15.94 -8.48
N GLY A 79 10.72 -16.39 -7.34
CA GLY A 79 11.49 -17.13 -6.34
C GLY A 79 12.49 -16.29 -5.56
N ARG A 80 12.29 -14.97 -5.52
CA ARG A 80 13.18 -14.01 -4.85
C ARG A 80 12.47 -13.32 -3.70
N ASP A 81 13.23 -12.90 -2.70
CA ASP A 81 12.73 -11.95 -1.70
C ASP A 81 12.81 -10.52 -2.24
N VAL A 82 11.99 -9.63 -1.66
CA VAL A 82 12.00 -8.21 -2.02
C VAL A 82 13.39 -7.64 -1.81
N GLY A 83 13.90 -6.94 -2.83
CA GLY A 83 15.23 -6.33 -2.81
C GLY A 83 16.33 -7.24 -3.33
N ASP A 84 16.08 -8.52 -3.56
CA ASP A 84 17.06 -9.45 -4.09
C ASP A 84 17.13 -9.37 -5.62
N GLY A 85 18.35 -9.20 -6.14
CA GLY A 85 18.59 -9.19 -7.57
C GLY A 85 18.07 -7.93 -8.28
N ALA A 86 17.61 -8.10 -9.51
CA ALA A 86 17.10 -6.96 -10.30
C ALA A 86 15.83 -6.37 -9.65
N GLU A 87 15.82 -5.06 -9.51
CA GLU A 87 14.69 -4.36 -8.88
C GLU A 87 13.40 -4.49 -9.69
N ILE A 88 12.31 -4.69 -8.97
CA ILE A 88 10.96 -4.68 -9.54
C ILE A 88 10.24 -3.47 -8.98
N TRP A 89 9.75 -2.61 -9.89
CA TRP A 89 8.91 -1.47 -9.52
C TRP A 89 7.55 -1.61 -10.18
N CYS A 90 6.53 -1.20 -9.43
CA CYS A 90 5.17 -1.10 -9.94
C CYS A 90 4.66 0.33 -9.79
N VAL A 91 3.78 0.72 -10.68
CA VAL A 91 3.02 1.96 -10.59
C VAL A 91 1.54 1.65 -10.57
N THR A 92 0.77 2.57 -10.00
CA THR A 92 -0.68 2.48 -9.96
C THR A 92 -1.25 2.84 -11.31
N ALA A 93 -1.95 1.90 -11.96
CA ALA A 93 -2.66 2.15 -13.21
C ALA A 93 -4.13 2.53 -12.96
N ARG A 94 -4.71 2.02 -11.87
CA ARG A 94 -6.08 2.33 -11.50
C ARG A 94 -6.24 2.17 -9.99
N LEU A 95 -6.96 3.13 -9.38
CA LEU A 95 -7.31 3.11 -7.97
C LEU A 95 -8.80 3.43 -7.87
N CYS A 96 -9.60 2.47 -7.40
CA CYS A 96 -11.01 2.65 -7.09
C CYS A 96 -11.21 2.46 -5.59
N VAL A 97 -11.84 3.44 -4.93
CA VAL A 97 -12.09 3.39 -3.51
C VAL A 97 -13.57 3.59 -3.24
N ASP A 98 -14.15 2.66 -2.48
CA ASP A 98 -15.49 2.81 -1.92
C ASP A 98 -15.36 3.17 -0.45
N TYR A 99 -15.91 4.31 -0.07
CA TYR A 99 -15.94 4.79 1.31
C TYR A 99 -17.24 4.32 1.95
N LEU A 100 -17.12 3.41 2.91
CA LEU A 100 -18.28 2.75 3.51
C LEU A 100 -18.78 3.47 4.76
N GLN A 101 -17.85 4.03 5.55
CA GLN A 101 -18.15 4.75 6.78
C GLN A 101 -17.09 5.81 7.05
N PRO A 102 -17.44 6.89 7.79
CA PRO A 102 -16.45 7.84 8.29
C PRO A 102 -15.42 7.12 9.16
N VAL A 103 -14.17 7.52 9.06
CA VAL A 103 -13.06 6.89 9.79
C VAL A 103 -12.59 7.81 10.91
N PRO A 104 -12.69 7.40 12.20
CA PRO A 104 -12.14 8.17 13.30
C PRO A 104 -10.64 8.35 13.15
N ILE A 105 -10.13 9.56 13.43
CA ILE A 105 -8.70 9.86 13.29
C ILE A 105 -7.88 9.43 14.51
N ASP A 106 -8.52 9.20 15.64
CA ASP A 106 -7.87 8.91 16.92
C ASP A 106 -7.55 7.42 17.16
N THR A 107 -7.87 6.57 16.19
CA THR A 107 -7.61 5.12 16.28
C THR A 107 -6.78 4.63 15.11
N PRO A 108 -5.93 3.61 15.31
CA PRO A 108 -5.22 2.98 14.20
C PRO A 108 -6.19 2.38 13.19
N VAL A 109 -5.78 2.37 11.93
CA VAL A 109 -6.49 1.66 10.85
C VAL A 109 -5.66 0.46 10.42
N GLU A 110 -6.33 -0.60 10.02
CA GLU A 110 -5.71 -1.81 9.48
C GLU A 110 -6.13 -1.99 8.03
N LEU A 111 -5.17 -2.38 7.19
CA LEU A 111 -5.44 -2.72 5.80
C LEU A 111 -5.11 -4.19 5.58
N HIS A 112 -6.01 -4.87 4.89
CA HIS A 112 -5.83 -6.26 4.45
C HIS A 112 -5.94 -6.30 2.94
N ALA A 113 -4.90 -6.77 2.26
CA ALA A 113 -4.85 -6.85 0.81
C ALA A 113 -4.63 -8.29 0.35
N THR A 114 -5.32 -8.66 -0.73
CA THR A 114 -5.15 -9.95 -1.39
C THR A 114 -4.93 -9.72 -2.89
N ILE A 115 -4.17 -10.63 -3.51
CA ILE A 115 -4.01 -10.64 -4.96
C ILE A 115 -5.20 -11.37 -5.56
N GLU A 116 -5.99 -10.67 -6.37
CA GLU A 116 -7.14 -11.24 -7.07
C GLU A 116 -6.73 -11.89 -8.39
N GLU A 117 -5.86 -11.20 -9.13
CA GLU A 117 -5.40 -11.61 -10.44
C GLU A 117 -3.97 -11.13 -10.65
N MET A 118 -3.17 -11.90 -11.36
CA MET A 118 -1.79 -11.54 -11.65
C MET A 118 -1.35 -12.10 -13.00
N THR A 119 -0.78 -11.24 -13.84
CA THR A 119 -0.11 -11.60 -15.09
C THR A 119 1.37 -11.29 -14.98
N GLU A 120 2.14 -11.41 -16.05
CA GLU A 120 3.57 -11.06 -16.03
C GLU A 120 3.83 -9.56 -15.75
N LYS A 121 2.88 -8.69 -16.11
CA LYS A 121 3.06 -7.23 -16.06
C LYS A 121 2.06 -6.52 -15.15
N LYS A 122 1.01 -7.19 -14.72
CA LYS A 122 -0.12 -6.55 -14.02
C LYS A 122 -0.57 -7.40 -12.85
N ALA A 123 -0.94 -6.73 -11.76
CA ALA A 123 -1.62 -7.37 -10.63
C ALA A 123 -2.87 -6.57 -10.27
N VAL A 124 -3.94 -7.28 -9.96
CA VAL A 124 -5.18 -6.71 -9.42
C VAL A 124 -5.25 -7.07 -7.95
N ILE A 125 -5.34 -6.05 -7.10
CA ILE A 125 -5.32 -6.20 -5.65
C ILE A 125 -6.63 -5.68 -5.07
N ASN A 126 -7.23 -6.46 -4.18
CA ASN A 126 -8.34 -6.02 -3.35
C ASN A 126 -7.82 -5.69 -1.96
N SER A 127 -8.08 -4.47 -1.51
CA SER A 127 -7.74 -4.02 -0.17
C SER A 127 -8.99 -3.63 0.61
N THR A 128 -9.04 -3.98 1.88
CA THR A 128 -10.08 -3.51 2.79
C THR A 128 -9.40 -2.82 3.97
N MET A 129 -9.90 -1.62 4.31
CA MET A 129 -9.48 -0.89 5.50
C MET A 129 -10.48 -1.12 6.61
N TYR A 130 -9.96 -1.40 7.80
CA TYR A 130 -10.73 -1.60 9.02
C TYR A 130 -10.39 -0.54 10.05
N SER A 131 -11.40 -0.07 10.76
CA SER A 131 -11.26 0.77 11.96
C SER A 131 -12.05 0.12 13.09
N ASN A 132 -11.40 -0.18 14.19
CA ASN A 132 -12.02 -0.91 15.33
C ASN A 132 -12.74 -2.20 14.88
N GLY A 133 -12.14 -2.94 13.96
CA GLY A 133 -12.69 -4.20 13.45
C GLY A 133 -13.84 -4.06 12.45
N ILE A 134 -14.21 -2.84 12.07
CA ILE A 134 -15.29 -2.56 11.12
C ILE A 134 -14.69 -2.17 9.78
N ALA A 135 -15.16 -2.76 8.67
CA ALA A 135 -14.74 -2.37 7.33
C ALA A 135 -15.24 -0.96 7.01
N VAL A 136 -14.35 -0.02 6.80
CA VAL A 136 -14.66 1.40 6.58
C VAL A 136 -14.39 1.87 5.16
N ALA A 137 -13.54 1.17 4.42
CA ALA A 137 -13.26 1.44 3.02
C ALA A 137 -12.80 0.17 2.31
N LYS A 138 -13.05 0.12 1.01
CA LYS A 138 -12.57 -0.96 0.12
C LYS A 138 -11.94 -0.34 -1.11
N GLY A 139 -10.87 -0.96 -1.60
CA GLY A 139 -10.20 -0.53 -2.79
C GLY A 139 -9.89 -1.66 -3.76
N ASP A 140 -10.05 -1.36 -5.05
CA ASP A 140 -9.55 -2.19 -6.12
C ASP A 140 -8.42 -1.43 -6.79
N VAL A 141 -7.24 -2.04 -6.83
CA VAL A 141 -6.03 -1.40 -7.35
C VAL A 141 -5.44 -2.26 -8.46
N ILE A 142 -5.14 -1.62 -9.59
CA ILE A 142 -4.36 -2.25 -10.65
C ILE A 142 -2.95 -1.67 -10.58
N ALA A 143 -1.99 -2.54 -10.28
CA ALA A 143 -0.58 -2.21 -10.26
C ALA A 143 0.09 -2.80 -11.50
N VAL A 144 0.91 -2.00 -12.18
CA VAL A 144 1.61 -2.39 -13.40
C VAL A 144 3.11 -2.35 -13.16
N ARG A 145 3.78 -3.45 -13.49
CA ARG A 145 5.23 -3.53 -13.47
C ARG A 145 5.80 -2.64 -14.56
N VAL A 146 6.71 -1.75 -14.19
CA VAL A 146 7.30 -0.80 -15.13
C VAL A 146 8.63 -1.29 -15.68
N PRO A 147 9.00 -0.89 -16.93
CA PRO A 147 10.31 -1.21 -17.50
C PRO A 147 11.43 -0.55 -16.72
N ASP A 148 12.61 -1.16 -16.74
CA ASP A 148 13.82 -0.64 -16.08
C ASP A 148 14.19 0.77 -16.57
N SER A 149 13.88 1.09 -17.82
CA SER A 149 14.13 2.39 -18.42
C SER A 149 13.45 3.57 -17.71
N TRP A 150 12.40 3.31 -16.93
CA TRP A 150 11.73 4.36 -16.15
C TRP A 150 12.57 4.83 -14.95
N ARG A 151 13.53 4.04 -14.53
CA ARG A 151 14.40 4.31 -13.37
C ARG A 151 15.78 4.82 -13.75
N GLU A 152 16.13 4.69 -15.02
CA GLU A 152 17.41 5.13 -15.58
C GLU A 152 17.34 6.62 -15.92
N LYS A 153 17.63 7.48 -14.94
CA LYS A 153 17.79 8.93 -15.16
C LYS A 153 18.97 9.43 -14.36
#